data_08a00d7b77f2f34569b648d3b798a7a4
#
_entry.id   08a00d7b77f2f34569b648d3b798a7a4
#
_cell.length_a   1.000
_cell.length_b   1.000
_cell.length_c   1.000
_cell.angle_alpha   90.00
_cell.angle_beta   90.00
_cell.angle_gamma   90.00
#
_symmetry.space_group_name_H-M   'P 1'
#
loop_
_entity.id
_entity.type
_entity.pdbx_description
1 polymer ?
#
loop_
_entity_poly.entity_id
_entity_poly.type
_entity_poly.pdbx_seq_one_letter_code
_entity_poly.pdbx_strand_id
1 'polypeptide(L)'
;MNPFISLQNTFDPKPFSIYMLSLLFLMQFAACSNENGSVVENKPAEQLSEEEEVQKPGIGTARDISSFDLVAEMGVGWNLGNSFDVESKDKTYWGNPITSKAMIDEVKAMGFSTLRIPITWGPNQVEMSPYTIDPDYLTEIKRVVDFGFQNKMHVIIDVHHDNSWIKPMTSETQKSTDRLSSLWTQVANFFQDYNDSLIFEILNEPRIEGITEEWSGGNSEGRGYINDFHKAAVDAIRATGGNNEKRHIMITTWAASTVPIAMEELTIPNDDEKIIISLHSYFPWQFAGEAAVTWGSESDKSALIAELDKIKQNWIIERDRPVILGEWGTIEANPLQSRINYADFYVKEAAARGLLTIVWDDGGNFRLLNRNDLSWDFADIATAIVAASQ
;
A
#
# COMPACT_ATOMS: atom_id res chain seq x y z
N MET A 1 -5.03 -28.13 -14.87
CA MET A 1 -6.38 -27.72 -15.29
C MET A 1 -6.92 -26.86 -14.18
N ASN A 2 -6.84 -25.55 -14.32
CA ASN A 2 -7.33 -24.59 -13.33
C ASN A 2 -8.69 -24.06 -13.80
N PRO A 3 -9.72 -24.05 -12.96
CA PRO A 3 -10.97 -23.40 -13.29
C PRO A 3 -11.04 -22.02 -12.63
N PHE A 4 -10.57 -20.98 -13.31
CA PHE A 4 -11.07 -19.63 -13.05
C PHE A 4 -12.36 -19.44 -13.83
N ILE A 5 -13.50 -19.61 -13.17
CA ILE A 5 -14.80 -19.24 -13.73
C ILE A 5 -15.10 -17.81 -13.31
N SER A 6 -15.07 -16.91 -14.27
CA SER A 6 -15.59 -15.56 -14.20
C SER A 6 -17.12 -15.62 -14.02
N LEU A 7 -17.63 -15.21 -12.89
CA LEU A 7 -19.05 -14.93 -12.67
C LEU A 7 -19.31 -13.48 -13.05
N GLN A 8 -19.72 -13.25 -14.29
CA GLN A 8 -20.33 -11.99 -14.70
C GLN A 8 -21.78 -11.95 -14.19
N ASN A 9 -22.03 -11.12 -13.19
CA ASN A 9 -23.38 -10.73 -12.80
C ASN A 9 -23.81 -9.53 -13.63
N THR A 10 -24.78 -9.78 -14.54
CA THR A 10 -25.48 -8.74 -15.29
C THR A 10 -26.53 -8.07 -14.39
N PHE A 11 -26.32 -6.81 -14.05
CA PHE A 11 -27.34 -5.95 -13.46
C PHE A 11 -27.84 -4.95 -14.51
N ASP A 12 -29.18 -4.94 -14.69
CA ASP A 12 -29.95 -4.08 -15.59
C ASP A 12 -30.32 -2.78 -14.84
N PRO A 13 -30.02 -1.56 -15.32
CA PRO A 13 -30.34 -0.34 -14.63
C PRO A 13 -31.73 0.16 -15.02
N LYS A 14 -32.62 0.34 -14.04
CA LYS A 14 -33.85 1.11 -14.20
C LYS A 14 -33.62 2.59 -13.92
N PRO A 15 -34.23 3.51 -14.68
CA PRO A 15 -34.01 4.94 -14.52
C PRO A 15 -34.89 5.55 -13.39
N PHE A 16 -34.25 6.35 -12.53
CA PHE A 16 -34.96 7.21 -11.58
C PHE A 16 -35.09 8.64 -12.10
N SER A 17 -36.31 9.14 -12.09
CA SER A 17 -36.70 10.50 -12.47
C SER A 17 -36.27 11.54 -11.42
N ILE A 18 -35.71 12.63 -11.92
CA ILE A 18 -35.29 13.81 -11.14
C ILE A 18 -36.49 14.75 -11.01
N TYR A 19 -36.89 15.11 -9.77
CA TYR A 19 -37.71 16.30 -9.48
C TYR A 19 -36.81 17.40 -8.92
N MET A 20 -36.77 18.50 -9.67
CA MET A 20 -36.10 19.75 -9.32
C MET A 20 -37.04 20.62 -8.49
N LEU A 21 -36.64 21.01 -7.28
CA LEU A 21 -37.33 22.01 -6.50
C LEU A 21 -36.37 23.16 -6.14
N SER A 22 -36.60 24.30 -6.79
CA SER A 22 -35.87 25.55 -6.56
C SER A 22 -36.53 26.33 -5.39
N LEU A 23 -35.71 26.71 -4.41
CA LEU A 23 -36.14 27.68 -3.36
C LEU A 23 -35.19 28.91 -3.43
N LEU A 24 -35.80 30.04 -3.82
CA LEU A 24 -35.20 31.39 -3.70
C LEU A 24 -35.25 31.85 -2.24
N PHE A 25 -34.14 32.32 -1.69
CA PHE A 25 -34.14 33.09 -0.45
C PHE A 25 -33.62 34.52 -0.73
N LEU A 26 -34.53 35.51 -0.49
CA LEU A 26 -34.22 36.94 -0.52
C LEU A 26 -33.51 37.34 0.79
N MET A 27 -32.36 38.03 0.66
CA MET A 27 -31.75 38.78 1.76
C MET A 27 -32.23 40.23 1.76
N GLN A 28 -32.78 40.68 2.86
CA GLN A 28 -33.03 42.09 3.14
C GLN A 28 -31.91 42.68 3.97
N PHE A 29 -31.35 43.78 3.49
CA PHE A 29 -30.44 44.65 4.24
C PHE A 29 -31.26 45.65 5.10
N ALA A 30 -30.92 45.76 6.40
CA ALA A 30 -31.30 46.88 7.22
C ALA A 30 -30.04 47.56 7.77
N ALA A 31 -29.83 48.79 7.38
CA ALA A 31 -28.83 49.71 7.94
C ALA A 31 -29.44 50.49 9.12
N CYS A 32 -28.75 50.57 10.24
CA CYS A 32 -28.97 51.60 11.25
C CYS A 32 -27.66 52.18 11.73
N SER A 33 -27.48 53.44 11.46
CA SER A 33 -26.46 54.33 12.02
C SER A 33 -26.80 54.73 13.45
N ASN A 34 -25.84 54.78 14.36
CA ASN A 34 -25.82 55.75 15.45
C ASN A 34 -24.38 56.03 15.92
N GLU A 35 -24.03 57.30 15.85
CA GLU A 35 -22.85 57.90 16.41
C GLU A 35 -22.93 57.96 17.94
N ASN A 36 -21.84 57.64 18.63
CA ASN A 36 -21.45 58.36 19.86
C ASN A 36 -19.97 58.10 20.15
N GLY A 37 -19.20 59.20 20.22
CA GLY A 37 -17.78 59.20 20.49
C GLY A 37 -17.44 58.88 21.94
N SER A 38 -16.39 58.13 22.12
CA SER A 38 -15.61 58.11 23.34
C SER A 38 -14.12 57.90 22.98
N VAL A 39 -13.30 58.70 23.63
CA VAL A 39 -11.84 58.78 23.54
C VAL A 39 -11.25 57.42 23.86
N VAL A 40 -10.40 56.91 22.95
CA VAL A 40 -9.66 55.68 23.16
C VAL A 40 -8.19 56.05 23.45
N GLU A 41 -7.77 55.73 24.66
CA GLU A 41 -6.33 55.71 25.06
C GLU A 41 -5.56 54.73 24.19
N ASN A 42 -4.42 55.20 23.66
CA ASN A 42 -3.42 54.38 22.97
C ASN A 42 -2.78 53.38 23.95
N LYS A 43 -3.17 52.10 23.89
CA LYS A 43 -2.36 50.99 24.40
C LYS A 43 -1.27 50.63 23.38
N PRO A 44 -0.05 50.29 23.82
CA PRO A 44 1.02 49.84 22.90
C PRO A 44 0.54 48.55 22.19
N ALA A 45 0.88 48.44 20.90
CA ALA A 45 0.64 47.24 20.09
C ALA A 45 1.26 46.01 20.79
N GLU A 46 0.45 45.10 21.23
CA GLU A 46 0.86 43.74 21.59
C GLU A 46 1.50 43.11 20.35
N GLN A 47 2.76 42.70 20.50
CA GLN A 47 3.43 41.85 19.51
C GLN A 47 2.53 40.64 19.21
N LEU A 48 2.07 40.57 17.98
CA LEU A 48 1.47 39.35 17.44
C LEU A 48 2.51 38.24 17.60
N SER A 49 2.21 37.28 18.45
CA SER A 49 2.97 36.05 18.54
C SER A 49 3.04 35.43 17.13
N GLU A 50 4.26 35.05 16.73
CA GLU A 50 4.46 34.20 15.56
C GLU A 50 3.47 33.02 15.70
N GLU A 51 2.53 32.93 14.76
CA GLU A 51 1.70 31.74 14.62
C GLU A 51 2.70 30.59 14.41
N GLU A 52 2.81 29.68 15.37
CA GLU A 52 3.48 28.40 15.15
C GLU A 52 2.83 27.78 13.92
N GLU A 53 3.59 27.72 12.82
CA GLU A 53 3.16 27.06 11.60
C GLU A 53 2.90 25.60 11.97
N VAL A 54 1.64 25.22 12.09
CA VAL A 54 1.24 23.84 12.43
C VAL A 54 1.78 22.93 11.34
N GLN A 55 2.89 22.26 11.64
CA GLN A 55 3.56 21.37 10.71
C GLN A 55 2.55 20.31 10.22
N LYS A 56 2.34 20.26 8.91
CA LYS A 56 1.43 19.27 8.31
C LYS A 56 1.96 17.87 8.58
N PRO A 57 1.15 16.92 9.03
CA PRO A 57 1.58 15.55 9.28
C PRO A 57 2.30 14.95 8.07
N GLY A 58 3.43 14.30 8.29
CA GLY A 58 4.24 13.68 7.25
C GLY A 58 5.17 14.60 6.47
N ILE A 59 4.95 15.93 6.51
CA ILE A 59 5.84 16.91 5.87
C ILE A 59 7.06 17.15 6.77
N GLY A 60 8.25 17.06 6.19
CA GLY A 60 9.51 17.27 6.91
C GLY A 60 10.70 16.61 6.23
N THR A 61 11.88 16.74 6.84
CA THR A 61 13.12 16.15 6.31
C THR A 61 13.18 14.66 6.59
N ALA A 62 13.52 13.86 5.59
CA ALA A 62 13.80 12.44 5.75
C ALA A 62 15.05 12.23 6.63
N ARG A 63 14.94 11.35 7.63
CA ARG A 63 16.07 10.94 8.47
C ARG A 63 17.04 10.06 7.66
N ASP A 64 18.27 10.05 8.07
CA ASP A 64 19.28 9.15 7.49
C ASP A 64 19.46 7.94 8.40
N ILE A 65 18.46 7.07 8.40
CA ILE A 65 18.46 5.82 9.18
C ILE A 65 18.65 4.62 8.26
N SER A 66 19.07 3.48 8.81
CA SER A 66 19.17 2.25 8.05
C SER A 66 17.79 1.70 7.68
N SER A 67 17.74 0.88 6.62
CA SER A 67 16.49 0.19 6.25
C SER A 67 16.04 -0.79 7.35
N PHE A 68 16.97 -1.39 8.11
CA PHE A 68 16.65 -2.23 9.25
C PHE A 68 16.00 -1.44 10.40
N ASP A 69 16.56 -0.25 10.73
CA ASP A 69 15.99 0.60 11.77
C ASP A 69 14.57 1.07 11.38
N LEU A 70 14.37 1.48 10.12
CA LEU A 70 13.03 1.87 9.65
C LEU A 70 12.05 0.72 9.80
N VAL A 71 12.39 -0.47 9.30
CA VAL A 71 11.49 -1.64 9.37
C VAL A 71 11.19 -2.03 10.82
N ALA A 72 12.15 -1.89 11.74
CA ALA A 72 11.93 -2.13 13.16
C ALA A 72 10.96 -1.11 13.80
N GLU A 73 10.91 0.14 13.31
CA GLU A 73 9.96 1.15 13.79
C GLU A 73 8.55 1.00 13.21
N MET A 74 8.39 0.34 12.06
CA MET A 74 7.13 0.35 11.31
C MET A 74 5.99 -0.37 12.04
N GLY A 75 6.24 -1.47 12.71
CA GLY A 75 5.19 -2.29 13.32
C GLY A 75 4.23 -2.93 12.30
N VAL A 76 3.37 -3.83 12.79
CA VAL A 76 2.47 -4.62 11.93
C VAL A 76 1.56 -3.75 11.06
N GLY A 77 1.35 -4.17 9.80
CA GLY A 77 0.61 -3.39 8.81
C GLY A 77 -0.70 -4.01 8.35
N TRP A 78 -1.48 -3.16 7.67
CA TRP A 78 -2.77 -3.48 7.05
C TRP A 78 -2.79 -2.93 5.62
N ASN A 79 -3.29 -3.74 4.67
CA ASN A 79 -3.47 -3.34 3.28
C ASN A 79 -4.86 -2.73 3.06
N LEU A 80 -4.92 -1.59 2.39
CA LEU A 80 -6.15 -0.99 1.87
C LEU A 80 -6.48 -1.61 0.49
N GLY A 81 -6.65 -2.93 0.43
CA GLY A 81 -6.90 -3.66 -0.81
C GLY A 81 -8.27 -3.37 -1.43
N ASN A 82 -8.42 -3.61 -2.73
CA ASN A 82 -9.63 -3.39 -3.51
C ASN A 82 -10.20 -1.96 -3.37
N SER A 83 -9.32 -0.96 -3.33
CA SER A 83 -9.67 0.47 -3.25
C SER A 83 -8.99 1.27 -4.35
N PHE A 84 -7.70 1.60 -4.21
CA PHE A 84 -6.94 2.28 -5.26
C PHE A 84 -6.30 1.33 -6.27
N ASP A 85 -6.24 0.05 -5.97
CA ASP A 85 -5.76 -1.03 -6.83
C ASP A 85 -6.78 -1.51 -7.88
N VAL A 86 -8.01 -0.99 -7.86
CA VAL A 86 -9.02 -1.30 -8.88
C VAL A 86 -8.57 -0.85 -10.28
N GLU A 87 -8.79 -1.70 -11.29
CA GLU A 87 -8.48 -1.41 -12.71
C GLU A 87 -9.51 -0.45 -13.34
N SER A 88 -9.92 0.57 -12.58
CA SER A 88 -10.96 1.54 -12.96
C SER A 88 -10.67 2.91 -12.37
N LYS A 89 -11.21 3.98 -12.98
CA LYS A 89 -11.26 5.30 -12.35
C LYS A 89 -12.23 5.34 -11.17
N ASP A 90 -13.25 4.50 -11.16
CA ASP A 90 -14.19 4.36 -10.05
C ASP A 90 -13.60 3.46 -8.95
N LYS A 91 -13.25 4.05 -7.81
CA LYS A 91 -12.66 3.35 -6.65
C LYS A 91 -13.63 2.39 -5.97
N THR A 92 -14.91 2.43 -6.32
CA THR A 92 -15.93 1.52 -5.79
C THR A 92 -16.20 0.33 -6.72
N TYR A 93 -15.43 0.22 -7.80
CA TYR A 93 -15.64 -0.76 -8.88
C TYR A 93 -15.71 -2.21 -8.37
N TRP A 94 -14.92 -2.57 -7.36
CA TRP A 94 -14.94 -3.90 -6.74
C TRP A 94 -15.80 -3.97 -5.46
N GLY A 95 -16.67 -2.96 -5.22
CA GLY A 95 -17.70 -2.99 -4.20
C GLY A 95 -17.35 -2.34 -2.87
N ASN A 96 -16.13 -1.90 -2.66
CA ASN A 96 -15.75 -1.16 -1.46
C ASN A 96 -16.23 0.30 -1.52
N PRO A 97 -16.54 0.94 -0.39
CA PRO A 97 -16.86 2.37 -0.33
C PRO A 97 -15.61 3.21 -0.55
N ILE A 98 -15.79 4.49 -0.88
CA ILE A 98 -14.70 5.45 -0.94
C ILE A 98 -13.98 5.51 0.42
N THR A 99 -12.65 5.41 0.39
CA THR A 99 -11.81 5.45 1.59
C THR A 99 -12.00 6.76 2.35
N SER A 100 -12.33 6.64 3.63
CA SER A 100 -12.53 7.78 4.55
C SER A 100 -11.43 7.84 5.62
N LYS A 101 -11.27 9.03 6.22
CA LYS A 101 -10.38 9.17 7.38
C LYS A 101 -10.80 8.25 8.53
N ALA A 102 -12.10 8.16 8.81
CA ALA A 102 -12.63 7.31 9.88
C ALA A 102 -12.25 5.83 9.70
N MET A 103 -12.17 5.34 8.46
CA MET A 103 -11.69 3.99 8.19
C MET A 103 -10.22 3.81 8.64
N ILE A 104 -9.35 4.75 8.32
CA ILE A 104 -7.93 4.67 8.72
C ILE A 104 -7.77 4.91 10.23
N ASP A 105 -8.61 5.76 10.83
CA ASP A 105 -8.64 5.96 12.28
C ASP A 105 -9.00 4.64 13.00
N GLU A 106 -9.95 3.87 12.46
CA GLU A 106 -10.37 2.58 13.01
C GLU A 106 -9.26 1.51 12.89
N VAL A 107 -8.57 1.46 11.73
CA VAL A 107 -7.41 0.58 11.53
C VAL A 107 -6.31 0.91 12.55
N LYS A 108 -6.04 2.20 12.78
CA LYS A 108 -5.07 2.63 13.80
C LYS A 108 -5.53 2.29 15.21
N ALA A 109 -6.81 2.47 15.52
CA ALA A 109 -7.39 2.17 16.83
C ALA A 109 -7.29 0.67 17.17
N MET A 110 -7.38 -0.21 16.18
CA MET A 110 -7.14 -1.66 16.33
C MET A 110 -5.68 -1.96 16.73
N GLY A 111 -4.73 -1.10 16.38
CA GLY A 111 -3.30 -1.24 16.73
C GLY A 111 -2.34 -1.36 15.55
N PHE A 112 -2.81 -1.34 14.32
CA PHE A 112 -1.94 -1.33 13.14
C PHE A 112 -1.12 -0.04 13.07
N SER A 113 0.14 -0.15 12.65
CA SER A 113 1.08 0.99 12.61
C SER A 113 1.64 1.27 11.22
N THR A 114 1.42 0.37 10.26
CA THR A 114 1.78 0.53 8.85
C THR A 114 0.54 0.40 7.98
N LEU A 115 0.37 1.35 7.05
CA LEU A 115 -0.69 1.37 6.05
C LEU A 115 -0.07 1.15 4.67
N ARG A 116 -0.36 0.04 3.99
CA ARG A 116 -0.04 -0.13 2.58
C ARG A 116 -1.25 0.24 1.74
N ILE A 117 -1.06 1.10 0.76
CA ILE A 117 -2.07 1.60 -0.17
C ILE A 117 -1.73 1.05 -1.55
N PRO A 118 -2.29 -0.09 -1.94
CA PRO A 118 -2.16 -0.63 -3.28
C PRO A 118 -2.77 0.31 -4.32
N ILE A 119 -2.02 0.64 -5.41
CA ILE A 119 -2.44 1.65 -6.39
C ILE A 119 -2.23 1.15 -7.82
N THR A 120 -3.31 1.09 -8.61
CA THR A 120 -3.27 0.89 -10.06
C THR A 120 -3.30 2.24 -10.76
N TRP A 121 -2.25 2.54 -11.50
CA TRP A 121 -2.05 3.87 -12.12
C TRP A 121 -2.60 3.96 -13.53
N GLY A 122 -2.61 2.85 -14.28
CA GLY A 122 -2.94 2.80 -15.70
C GLY A 122 -4.21 3.54 -16.09
N PRO A 123 -5.35 3.37 -15.39
CA PRO A 123 -6.59 4.09 -15.69
C PRO A 123 -6.50 5.61 -15.57
N ASN A 124 -5.56 6.11 -14.76
CA ASN A 124 -5.37 7.54 -14.45
C ASN A 124 -4.06 8.12 -15.02
N GLN A 125 -3.40 7.39 -15.91
CA GLN A 125 -2.16 7.81 -16.57
C GLN A 125 -2.32 7.80 -18.09
N VAL A 126 -1.84 8.84 -18.77
CA VAL A 126 -1.83 8.89 -20.24
C VAL A 126 -0.92 7.79 -20.79
N GLU A 127 -1.40 7.04 -21.80
CA GLU A 127 -0.68 5.88 -22.38
C GLU A 127 0.53 6.24 -23.26
N MET A 128 0.66 7.49 -23.66
CA MET A 128 1.75 7.99 -24.50
C MET A 128 2.66 8.93 -23.71
N SER A 129 3.95 8.94 -24.09
CA SER A 129 4.91 9.90 -23.56
C SER A 129 4.36 11.34 -23.59
N PRO A 130 4.48 12.10 -22.49
CA PRO A 130 5.28 11.85 -21.30
C PRO A 130 4.61 10.99 -20.20
N TYR A 131 3.55 10.24 -20.51
CA TYR A 131 2.84 9.37 -19.56
C TYR A 131 2.31 10.12 -18.32
N THR A 132 1.70 11.27 -18.54
CA THR A 132 1.24 12.15 -17.46
C THR A 132 0.18 11.49 -16.60
N ILE A 133 0.38 11.52 -15.28
CA ILE A 133 -0.61 11.09 -14.29
C ILE A 133 -1.64 12.21 -14.13
N ASP A 134 -2.92 11.85 -13.99
CA ASP A 134 -3.99 12.78 -13.66
C ASP A 134 -3.70 13.49 -12.32
N PRO A 135 -3.58 14.83 -12.29
CA PRO A 135 -3.27 15.55 -11.05
C PRO A 135 -4.33 15.39 -9.95
N ASP A 136 -5.60 15.22 -10.34
CA ASP A 136 -6.68 15.00 -9.38
C ASP A 136 -6.53 13.63 -8.72
N TYR A 137 -6.05 12.63 -9.45
CA TYR A 137 -5.74 11.32 -8.91
C TYR A 137 -4.57 11.35 -7.91
N LEU A 138 -3.49 12.07 -8.22
CA LEU A 138 -2.40 12.28 -7.26
C LEU A 138 -2.90 12.97 -5.98
N THR A 139 -3.80 13.93 -6.11
CA THR A 139 -4.41 14.63 -4.97
C THR A 139 -5.30 13.71 -4.14
N GLU A 140 -6.03 12.80 -4.79
CA GLU A 140 -6.85 11.79 -4.12
C GLU A 140 -5.99 10.79 -3.33
N ILE A 141 -4.91 10.28 -3.94
CA ILE A 141 -3.93 9.42 -3.25
C ILE A 141 -3.33 10.15 -2.05
N LYS A 142 -2.87 11.39 -2.25
CA LYS A 142 -2.31 12.22 -1.18
C LYS A 142 -3.25 12.32 0.01
N ARG A 143 -4.54 12.50 -0.22
CA ARG A 143 -5.55 12.59 0.85
C ARG A 143 -5.53 11.35 1.75
N VAL A 144 -5.38 10.15 1.18
CA VAL A 144 -5.34 8.90 1.95
C VAL A 144 -3.97 8.70 2.61
N VAL A 145 -2.89 9.07 1.93
CA VAL A 145 -1.54 9.14 2.54
C VAL A 145 -1.57 10.04 3.77
N ASP A 146 -2.17 11.23 3.67
CA ASP A 146 -2.30 12.17 4.79
C ASP A 146 -3.12 11.60 5.95
N PHE A 147 -4.13 10.74 5.70
CA PHE A 147 -4.87 10.05 6.77
C PHE A 147 -3.96 9.10 7.57
N GLY A 148 -3.07 8.37 6.88
CA GLY A 148 -2.06 7.54 7.52
C GLY A 148 -1.14 8.38 8.42
N PHE A 149 -0.59 9.46 7.90
CA PHE A 149 0.29 10.36 8.66
C PHE A 149 -0.39 11.05 9.84
N GLN A 150 -1.65 11.47 9.70
CA GLN A 150 -2.44 12.01 10.82
C GLN A 150 -2.61 11.00 11.95
N ASN A 151 -2.59 9.72 11.62
CA ASN A 151 -2.60 8.60 12.56
C ASN A 151 -1.20 8.14 13.00
N LYS A 152 -0.13 8.87 12.61
CA LYS A 152 1.27 8.51 12.92
C LYS A 152 1.62 7.10 12.44
N MET A 153 1.11 6.69 11.29
CA MET A 153 1.44 5.43 10.63
C MET A 153 2.56 5.64 9.62
N HIS A 154 3.35 4.61 9.38
CA HIS A 154 4.15 4.51 8.16
C HIS A 154 3.22 4.20 7.01
N VAL A 155 3.52 4.75 5.84
CA VAL A 155 2.67 4.59 4.66
C VAL A 155 3.51 4.06 3.50
N ILE A 156 3.01 3.01 2.84
CA ILE A 156 3.60 2.44 1.62
C ILE A 156 2.63 2.70 0.48
N ILE A 157 3.14 3.17 -0.65
CA ILE A 157 2.40 3.27 -1.92
C ILE A 157 3.14 2.49 -2.99
N ASP A 158 2.41 1.83 -3.89
CA ASP A 158 2.98 0.93 -4.89
C ASP A 158 2.46 1.17 -6.33
N VAL A 159 2.99 0.37 -7.27
CA VAL A 159 2.40 0.14 -8.59
C VAL A 159 1.82 -1.27 -8.59
N HIS A 160 0.48 -1.39 -8.54
CA HIS A 160 -0.21 -2.64 -8.21
C HIS A 160 -0.65 -3.45 -9.45
N HIS A 161 -1.90 -3.32 -9.89
CA HIS A 161 -2.47 -4.12 -11.01
C HIS A 161 -2.24 -3.46 -12.37
N ASP A 162 -1.01 -3.06 -12.66
CA ASP A 162 -0.62 -2.42 -13.93
C ASP A 162 -0.05 -3.42 -14.96
N ASN A 163 -0.38 -4.70 -14.82
CA ASN A 163 0.07 -5.80 -15.70
C ASN A 163 -0.30 -5.61 -17.16
N SER A 164 -1.27 -4.75 -17.47
CA SER A 164 -1.63 -4.39 -18.85
C SER A 164 -0.47 -3.73 -19.61
N TRP A 165 0.43 -3.01 -18.89
CA TRP A 165 1.56 -2.32 -19.49
C TRP A 165 2.92 -2.62 -18.83
N ILE A 166 2.97 -3.17 -17.62
CA ILE A 166 4.20 -3.75 -17.04
C ILE A 166 4.41 -5.12 -17.66
N LYS A 167 5.25 -5.21 -18.68
CA LYS A 167 5.47 -6.42 -19.47
C LYS A 167 6.96 -6.82 -19.40
N PRO A 168 7.35 -7.75 -18.51
CA PRO A 168 8.73 -8.23 -18.43
C PRO A 168 9.04 -9.22 -19.57
N MET A 169 9.01 -8.71 -20.82
CA MET A 169 9.28 -9.45 -22.06
C MET A 169 9.94 -8.55 -23.10
N THR A 170 10.80 -9.13 -23.93
CA THR A 170 11.67 -8.43 -24.90
C THR A 170 10.96 -7.37 -25.73
N SER A 171 9.77 -7.68 -26.25
CA SER A 171 9.04 -6.75 -27.15
C SER A 171 8.48 -5.51 -26.47
N GLU A 172 8.28 -5.54 -25.16
CA GLU A 172 7.56 -4.50 -24.42
C GLU A 172 8.42 -3.82 -23.35
N THR A 173 9.58 -4.38 -23.02
CA THR A 173 10.38 -3.97 -21.86
C THR A 173 10.77 -2.48 -21.91
N GLN A 174 11.19 -1.95 -23.08
CA GLN A 174 11.58 -0.55 -23.20
C GLN A 174 10.42 0.39 -22.92
N LYS A 175 9.23 0.11 -23.48
CA LYS A 175 8.02 0.93 -23.26
C LYS A 175 7.59 0.87 -21.80
N SER A 176 7.63 -0.31 -21.18
CA SER A 176 7.33 -0.49 -19.76
C SER A 176 8.30 0.30 -18.89
N THR A 177 9.61 0.23 -19.18
CA THR A 177 10.66 0.96 -18.47
C THR A 177 10.47 2.48 -18.57
N ASP A 178 10.25 3.00 -19.78
CA ASP A 178 10.05 4.44 -20.00
C ASP A 178 8.81 4.96 -19.25
N ARG A 179 7.71 4.19 -19.29
CA ARG A 179 6.48 4.54 -18.61
C ARG A 179 6.63 4.49 -17.09
N LEU A 180 7.28 3.44 -16.55
CA LEU A 180 7.52 3.28 -15.12
C LEU A 180 8.45 4.36 -14.58
N SER A 181 9.53 4.71 -15.29
CA SER A 181 10.44 5.79 -14.93
C SER A 181 9.72 7.14 -14.88
N SER A 182 8.88 7.41 -15.89
CA SER A 182 8.06 8.63 -15.91
C SER A 182 7.06 8.69 -14.77
N LEU A 183 6.40 7.56 -14.45
CA LEU A 183 5.48 7.45 -13.33
C LEU A 183 6.20 7.78 -12.01
N TRP A 184 7.29 7.09 -11.71
CA TRP A 184 8.02 7.29 -10.46
C TRP A 184 8.66 8.66 -10.35
N THR A 185 9.09 9.27 -11.46
CA THR A 185 9.54 10.68 -11.46
C THR A 185 8.43 11.62 -11.02
N GLN A 186 7.21 11.45 -11.53
CA GLN A 186 6.05 12.29 -11.18
C GLN A 186 5.63 12.09 -9.72
N VAL A 187 5.51 10.83 -9.28
CA VAL A 187 5.16 10.47 -7.89
C VAL A 187 6.20 10.99 -6.91
N ALA A 188 7.49 10.77 -7.20
CA ALA A 188 8.59 11.20 -6.34
C ALA A 188 8.66 12.73 -6.19
N ASN A 189 8.46 13.48 -7.27
CA ASN A 189 8.37 14.94 -7.21
C ASN A 189 7.14 15.42 -6.43
N PHE A 190 5.99 14.78 -6.61
CA PHE A 190 4.75 15.17 -5.92
C PHE A 190 4.82 14.95 -4.41
N PHE A 191 5.50 13.89 -3.96
CA PHE A 191 5.68 13.55 -2.54
C PHE A 191 7.06 13.95 -1.99
N GLN A 192 7.80 14.83 -2.67
CA GLN A 192 9.18 15.19 -2.31
C GLN A 192 9.33 15.70 -0.88
N ASP A 193 8.34 16.45 -0.38
CA ASP A 193 8.38 17.05 0.96
C ASP A 193 7.99 16.09 2.09
N TYR A 194 7.54 14.87 1.77
CA TYR A 194 7.23 13.85 2.78
C TYR A 194 8.50 13.22 3.35
N ASN A 195 8.51 13.02 4.67
CA ASN A 195 9.64 12.41 5.39
C ASN A 195 9.79 10.89 5.08
N ASP A 196 10.70 10.23 5.75
CA ASP A 196 11.05 8.80 5.58
C ASP A 196 9.96 7.81 6.00
N SER A 197 8.89 8.26 6.65
CA SER A 197 7.73 7.39 6.94
C SER A 197 6.83 7.15 5.72
N LEU A 198 7.08 7.81 4.56
CA LEU A 198 6.51 7.44 3.27
C LEU A 198 7.51 6.57 2.50
N ILE A 199 7.14 5.35 2.20
CA ILE A 199 7.93 4.36 1.48
C ILE A 199 7.33 4.15 0.09
N PHE A 200 8.18 4.01 -0.93
CA PHE A 200 7.78 3.67 -2.29
C PHE A 200 8.06 2.22 -2.60
N GLU A 201 7.05 1.47 -3.00
CA GLU A 201 7.20 0.09 -3.49
C GLU A 201 7.07 0.09 -5.01
N ILE A 202 8.16 -0.23 -5.68
CA ILE A 202 8.29 -0.02 -7.13
C ILE A 202 7.24 -0.78 -7.93
N LEU A 203 7.00 -2.05 -7.59
CA LEU A 203 6.05 -2.94 -8.24
C LEU A 203 5.46 -3.91 -7.20
N ASN A 204 4.20 -4.28 -7.36
CA ASN A 204 3.51 -5.26 -6.52
C ASN A 204 3.92 -6.70 -6.85
N GLU A 205 3.39 -7.27 -7.91
CA GLU A 205 3.61 -8.66 -8.34
C GLU A 205 3.93 -8.73 -9.85
N PRO A 206 5.07 -8.18 -10.29
CA PRO A 206 5.41 -8.14 -11.70
C PRO A 206 5.62 -9.55 -12.26
N ARG A 207 4.88 -9.90 -13.32
CA ARG A 207 4.90 -11.22 -13.95
C ARG A 207 4.35 -11.20 -15.37
N ILE A 208 4.50 -12.32 -16.07
CA ILE A 208 3.78 -12.59 -17.32
C ILE A 208 2.62 -13.52 -16.98
N GLU A 209 1.41 -13.04 -17.13
CA GLU A 209 0.20 -13.80 -16.85
C GLU A 209 -0.01 -14.92 -17.87
N GLY A 210 -0.52 -16.06 -17.40
CA GLY A 210 -0.90 -17.20 -18.22
C GLY A 210 0.24 -18.09 -18.72
N ILE A 211 1.49 -17.82 -18.35
CA ILE A 211 2.61 -18.74 -18.63
C ILE A 211 2.69 -19.84 -17.57
N THR A 212 3.37 -20.94 -17.92
CA THR A 212 3.50 -22.10 -17.01
C THR A 212 4.26 -21.74 -15.73
N GLU A 213 5.23 -20.84 -15.83
CA GLU A 213 6.11 -20.42 -14.75
C GLU A 213 5.55 -19.24 -13.95
N GLU A 214 4.34 -18.76 -14.22
CA GLU A 214 3.73 -17.57 -13.59
C GLU A 214 3.92 -17.55 -12.08
N TRP A 215 3.59 -18.66 -11.40
CA TRP A 215 3.62 -18.80 -9.95
C TRP A 215 4.75 -19.68 -9.43
N SER A 216 5.70 -20.06 -10.28
CA SER A 216 6.85 -20.90 -9.91
C SER A 216 8.21 -20.18 -10.05
N GLY A 217 8.20 -18.85 -10.00
CA GLY A 217 9.39 -18.01 -10.02
C GLY A 217 9.75 -17.45 -11.39
N GLY A 218 8.91 -17.62 -12.42
CA GLY A 218 9.11 -17.05 -13.74
C GLY A 218 10.25 -17.67 -14.52
N ASN A 219 10.52 -17.14 -15.72
CA ASN A 219 11.70 -17.48 -16.50
C ASN A 219 12.84 -16.47 -16.27
N SER A 220 14.07 -16.84 -16.58
CA SER A 220 15.28 -16.02 -16.33
C SER A 220 15.25 -14.68 -17.07
N GLU A 221 14.74 -14.66 -18.31
CA GLU A 221 14.62 -13.43 -19.10
C GLU A 221 13.67 -12.43 -18.42
N GLY A 222 12.49 -12.87 -18.00
CA GLY A 222 11.51 -12.03 -17.32
C GLY A 222 12.02 -11.52 -15.97
N ARG A 223 12.72 -12.34 -15.18
CA ARG A 223 13.37 -11.89 -13.94
C ARG A 223 14.43 -10.82 -14.21
N GLY A 224 15.20 -10.97 -15.30
CA GLY A 224 16.15 -9.94 -15.75
C GLY A 224 15.46 -8.60 -16.04
N TYR A 225 14.34 -8.61 -16.77
CA TYR A 225 13.59 -7.38 -17.04
C TYR A 225 12.98 -6.75 -15.79
N ILE A 226 12.56 -7.55 -14.80
CA ILE A 226 12.09 -7.00 -13.51
C ILE A 226 13.23 -6.27 -12.79
N ASN A 227 14.46 -6.80 -12.80
CA ASN A 227 15.63 -6.11 -12.29
C ASN A 227 15.89 -4.78 -13.02
N ASP A 228 15.74 -4.75 -14.34
CA ASP A 228 15.87 -3.53 -15.14
C ASP A 228 14.78 -2.50 -14.79
N PHE A 229 13.54 -2.93 -14.56
CA PHE A 229 12.44 -2.07 -14.11
C PHE A 229 12.73 -1.45 -12.76
N HIS A 230 13.18 -2.27 -11.79
CA HIS A 230 13.56 -1.77 -10.46
C HIS A 230 14.68 -0.74 -10.54
N LYS A 231 15.72 -1.05 -11.32
CA LYS A 231 16.85 -0.12 -11.50
C LYS A 231 16.40 1.20 -12.10
N ALA A 232 15.62 1.17 -13.16
CA ALA A 232 15.14 2.38 -13.84
C ALA A 232 14.25 3.25 -12.94
N ALA A 233 13.38 2.63 -12.14
CA ALA A 233 12.52 3.33 -11.21
C ALA A 233 13.31 3.92 -10.02
N VAL A 234 14.25 3.19 -9.45
CA VAL A 234 15.14 3.69 -8.38
C VAL A 234 15.96 4.87 -8.90
N ASP A 235 16.56 4.77 -10.09
CA ASP A 235 17.29 5.89 -10.72
C ASP A 235 16.41 7.13 -10.89
N ALA A 236 15.17 6.94 -11.37
CA ALA A 236 14.20 8.01 -11.57
C ALA A 236 13.82 8.70 -10.25
N ILE A 237 13.57 7.93 -9.18
CA ILE A 237 13.25 8.47 -7.86
C ILE A 237 14.44 9.24 -7.29
N ARG A 238 15.64 8.66 -7.30
CA ARG A 238 16.87 9.29 -6.76
C ARG A 238 17.22 10.58 -7.49
N ALA A 239 17.00 10.64 -8.81
CA ALA A 239 17.25 11.83 -9.64
C ALA A 239 16.38 13.05 -9.27
N THR A 240 15.26 12.87 -8.57
CA THR A 240 14.41 13.98 -8.10
C THR A 240 15.02 14.74 -6.92
N GLY A 241 15.99 14.16 -6.21
CA GLY A 241 16.70 14.81 -5.10
C GLY A 241 15.86 15.01 -3.82
N GLY A 242 16.34 15.87 -2.92
CA GLY A 242 15.65 16.17 -1.67
C GLY A 242 15.48 14.96 -0.77
N ASN A 243 14.29 14.79 -0.17
CA ASN A 243 14.00 13.62 0.67
C ASN A 243 14.10 12.28 -0.08
N ASN A 244 13.96 12.31 -1.41
CA ASN A 244 14.01 11.09 -2.22
C ASN A 244 15.43 10.53 -2.36
N GLU A 245 16.47 11.27 -2.03
CA GLU A 245 17.85 10.76 -1.92
C GLU A 245 17.99 9.73 -0.79
N LYS A 246 17.20 9.89 0.28
CA LYS A 246 17.22 9.05 1.49
C LYS A 246 15.96 8.20 1.67
N ARG A 247 14.96 8.37 0.82
CA ARG A 247 13.70 7.63 0.92
C ARG A 247 13.96 6.13 0.78
N HIS A 248 13.35 5.36 1.69
CA HIS A 248 13.37 3.91 1.56
C HIS A 248 12.46 3.46 0.42
N ILE A 249 12.97 2.51 -0.35
CA ILE A 249 12.29 1.97 -1.54
C ILE A 249 12.19 0.46 -1.38
N MET A 250 11.02 -0.09 -1.66
CA MET A 250 10.80 -1.54 -1.71
C MET A 250 10.89 -2.03 -3.14
N ILE A 251 11.59 -3.14 -3.32
CA ILE A 251 11.64 -3.89 -4.57
C ILE A 251 11.19 -5.32 -4.33
N THR A 252 10.72 -5.98 -5.36
CA THR A 252 10.12 -7.31 -5.24
C THR A 252 10.70 -8.30 -6.25
N THR A 253 10.50 -9.59 -5.99
CA THR A 253 10.84 -10.69 -6.90
C THR A 253 9.76 -10.85 -7.98
N TRP A 254 9.97 -11.78 -8.91
CA TRP A 254 8.90 -12.24 -9.81
C TRP A 254 7.65 -12.64 -9.00
N ALA A 255 6.50 -12.03 -9.29
CA ALA A 255 5.22 -12.24 -8.60
C ALA A 255 5.31 -12.08 -7.06
N ALA A 256 6.20 -11.24 -6.56
CA ALA A 256 6.55 -11.10 -5.13
C ALA A 256 6.84 -12.44 -4.43
N SER A 257 7.25 -13.44 -5.18
CA SER A 257 7.35 -14.83 -4.79
C SER A 257 8.53 -15.11 -3.85
N THR A 258 8.33 -16.04 -2.93
CA THR A 258 9.37 -16.63 -2.07
C THR A 258 10.07 -17.85 -2.69
N VAL A 259 9.81 -18.15 -3.96
CA VAL A 259 10.48 -19.24 -4.69
C VAL A 259 11.98 -18.96 -4.76
N PRO A 260 12.85 -19.92 -4.42
CA PRO A 260 14.31 -19.69 -4.31
C PRO A 260 14.92 -19.00 -5.51
N ILE A 261 14.67 -19.47 -6.73
CA ILE A 261 15.24 -18.88 -7.94
C ILE A 261 14.81 -17.42 -8.17
N ALA A 262 13.59 -17.06 -7.78
CA ALA A 262 13.12 -15.69 -7.87
C ALA A 262 13.84 -14.77 -6.87
N MET A 263 14.09 -15.27 -5.65
CA MET A 263 14.86 -14.54 -4.65
C MET A 263 16.36 -14.45 -5.02
N GLU A 264 16.95 -15.53 -5.52
CA GLU A 264 18.37 -15.60 -5.86
C GLU A 264 18.76 -14.66 -7.03
N GLU A 265 17.87 -14.52 -8.03
CA GLU A 265 18.14 -13.69 -9.21
C GLU A 265 17.68 -12.22 -9.06
N LEU A 266 17.04 -11.84 -7.96
CA LEU A 266 16.75 -10.43 -7.69
C LEU A 266 18.04 -9.69 -7.34
N THR A 267 18.30 -8.57 -8.01
CA THR A 267 19.49 -7.74 -7.80
C THR A 267 19.11 -6.43 -7.09
N ILE A 268 20.01 -5.92 -6.25
CA ILE A 268 19.82 -4.62 -5.59
C ILE A 268 20.28 -3.52 -6.56
N PRO A 269 19.40 -2.60 -6.97
CA PRO A 269 19.77 -1.49 -7.85
C PRO A 269 20.88 -0.64 -7.21
N ASN A 270 21.99 -0.44 -7.94
CA ASN A 270 23.09 0.46 -7.54
C ASN A 270 23.72 0.17 -6.16
N ASP A 271 23.55 -1.02 -5.61
CA ASP A 271 23.91 -1.36 -4.23
C ASP A 271 23.29 -0.40 -3.18
N ASP A 272 22.14 0.20 -3.50
CA ASP A 272 21.47 1.22 -2.70
C ASP A 272 21.09 0.66 -1.31
N GLU A 273 21.61 1.30 -0.25
CA GLU A 273 21.43 0.86 1.15
C GLU A 273 20.02 1.12 1.68
N LYS A 274 19.22 1.95 0.99
CA LYS A 274 17.83 2.26 1.38
C LYS A 274 16.81 1.33 0.72
N ILE A 275 17.25 0.18 0.21
CA ILE A 275 16.38 -0.82 -0.37
C ILE A 275 15.88 -1.81 0.69
N ILE A 276 14.58 -2.06 0.67
CA ILE A 276 13.84 -3.06 1.45
C ILE A 276 13.28 -4.10 0.46
N ILE A 277 13.27 -5.36 0.84
CA ILE A 277 12.70 -6.43 0.01
C ILE A 277 11.22 -6.61 0.36
N SER A 278 10.36 -6.55 -0.65
CA SER A 278 8.93 -6.88 -0.56
C SER A 278 8.70 -8.30 -1.08
N LEU A 279 8.05 -9.13 -0.27
CA LEU A 279 7.62 -10.47 -0.65
C LEU A 279 6.18 -10.70 -0.21
N HIS A 280 5.47 -11.54 -0.95
CA HIS A 280 4.14 -12.00 -0.58
C HIS A 280 4.18 -13.48 -0.20
N SER A 281 3.66 -13.82 0.96
CA SER A 281 3.70 -15.20 1.45
C SER A 281 2.34 -15.64 1.98
N TYR A 282 1.48 -16.10 1.09
CA TYR A 282 0.22 -16.78 1.41
C TYR A 282 0.44 -18.27 1.68
N PHE A 283 1.52 -18.60 2.41
CA PHE A 283 1.92 -19.99 2.66
C PHE A 283 1.24 -20.57 3.90
N PRO A 284 0.65 -21.79 3.83
CA PRO A 284 0.44 -22.58 2.61
C PRO A 284 -0.79 -22.07 1.85
N TRP A 285 -0.71 -21.98 0.53
CA TRP A 285 -1.79 -21.49 -0.32
C TRP A 285 -3.11 -22.24 -0.11
N GLN A 286 -3.05 -23.55 0.13
CA GLN A 286 -4.24 -24.37 0.41
C GLN A 286 -5.05 -23.83 1.58
N PHE A 287 -4.39 -23.32 2.64
CA PHE A 287 -5.10 -22.70 3.74
C PHE A 287 -5.43 -21.23 3.49
N ALA A 288 -4.54 -20.50 2.84
CA ALA A 288 -4.76 -19.08 2.59
C ALA A 288 -5.91 -18.81 1.60
N GLY A 289 -5.97 -19.57 0.49
CA GLY A 289 -6.83 -19.29 -0.65
C GLY A 289 -7.91 -20.33 -0.98
N GLU A 290 -7.92 -21.52 -0.33
CA GLU A 290 -8.93 -22.55 -0.57
C GLU A 290 -9.92 -22.66 0.61
N ALA A 291 -11.20 -22.89 0.31
CA ALA A 291 -12.26 -22.90 1.31
C ALA A 291 -12.30 -24.21 2.11
N ALA A 292 -12.79 -24.12 3.35
CA ALA A 292 -13.04 -25.23 4.27
C ALA A 292 -11.78 -26.03 4.66
N VAL A 293 -10.60 -25.40 4.62
CA VAL A 293 -9.32 -25.97 5.06
C VAL A 293 -9.07 -25.62 6.52
N THR A 294 -8.50 -26.56 7.30
CA THR A 294 -8.05 -26.30 8.67
C THR A 294 -6.54 -26.19 8.71
N TRP A 295 -6.02 -25.44 9.71
CA TRP A 295 -4.61 -25.25 9.95
C TRP A 295 -4.30 -25.35 11.44
N GLY A 296 -3.10 -25.78 11.79
CA GLY A 296 -2.59 -25.76 13.17
C GLY A 296 -1.97 -27.06 13.65
N SER A 297 -1.81 -28.06 12.77
CA SER A 297 -1.04 -29.27 13.10
C SER A 297 0.46 -28.91 13.27
N GLU A 298 1.23 -29.77 13.96
CA GLU A 298 2.69 -29.57 14.07
C GLU A 298 3.40 -29.61 12.71
N SER A 299 2.84 -30.33 11.73
CA SER A 299 3.34 -30.33 10.36
C SER A 299 3.12 -28.96 9.69
N ASP A 300 1.95 -28.35 9.87
CA ASP A 300 1.64 -27.02 9.30
C ASP A 300 2.57 -25.95 9.86
N LYS A 301 2.76 -25.98 11.19
CA LYS A 301 3.66 -25.06 11.88
C LYS A 301 5.10 -25.22 11.43
N SER A 302 5.58 -26.46 11.36
CA SER A 302 6.95 -26.74 10.91
C SER A 302 7.20 -26.32 9.47
N ALA A 303 6.21 -26.48 8.60
CA ALA A 303 6.29 -26.05 7.20
C ALA A 303 6.35 -24.51 7.09
N LEU A 304 5.54 -23.78 7.86
CA LEU A 304 5.56 -22.32 7.88
C LEU A 304 6.89 -21.79 8.46
N ILE A 305 7.40 -22.39 9.53
CA ILE A 305 8.72 -22.07 10.07
C ILE A 305 9.80 -22.20 8.98
N ALA A 306 9.82 -23.32 8.24
CA ALA A 306 10.80 -23.57 7.19
C ALA A 306 10.70 -22.52 6.04
N GLU A 307 9.47 -22.09 5.71
CA GLU A 307 9.24 -21.03 4.72
C GLU A 307 9.83 -19.69 5.19
N LEU A 308 9.56 -19.30 6.44
CA LEU A 308 10.07 -18.04 7.01
C LEU A 308 11.60 -18.08 7.24
N ASP A 309 12.17 -19.24 7.63
CA ASP A 309 13.62 -19.44 7.77
C ASP A 309 14.34 -19.29 6.42
N LYS A 310 13.76 -19.83 5.36
CA LYS A 310 14.30 -19.68 3.98
C LYS A 310 14.38 -18.20 3.57
N ILE A 311 13.34 -17.41 3.84
CA ILE A 311 13.30 -15.96 3.55
C ILE A 311 14.39 -15.24 4.36
N LYS A 312 14.44 -15.48 5.68
CA LYS A 312 15.45 -14.89 6.57
C LYS A 312 16.88 -15.23 6.10
N GLN A 313 17.13 -16.49 5.78
CA GLN A 313 18.46 -16.94 5.34
C GLN A 313 18.90 -16.20 4.10
N ASN A 314 18.05 -16.15 3.08
CA ASN A 314 18.40 -15.55 1.79
C ASN A 314 18.64 -14.04 1.89
N TRP A 315 17.76 -13.31 2.60
CA TRP A 315 17.79 -11.85 2.55
C TRP A 315 18.47 -11.20 3.74
N ILE A 316 18.17 -11.65 4.96
CA ILE A 316 18.71 -10.99 6.17
C ILE A 316 20.14 -11.49 6.43
N ILE A 317 20.36 -12.81 6.39
CA ILE A 317 21.66 -13.37 6.75
C ILE A 317 22.70 -13.27 5.62
N GLU A 318 22.31 -13.62 4.38
CA GLU A 318 23.26 -13.69 3.27
C GLU A 318 23.46 -12.36 2.56
N ARG A 319 22.42 -11.50 2.50
CA ARG A 319 22.45 -10.30 1.67
C ARG A 319 22.32 -9.00 2.45
N ASP A 320 22.15 -9.07 3.79
CA ASP A 320 22.03 -7.92 4.68
C ASP A 320 20.94 -6.92 4.22
N ARG A 321 19.72 -7.46 3.94
CA ARG A 321 18.55 -6.67 3.54
C ARG A 321 17.34 -6.99 4.41
N PRO A 322 16.63 -5.97 4.94
CA PRO A 322 15.39 -6.20 5.66
C PRO A 322 14.27 -6.61 4.68
N VAL A 323 13.31 -7.37 5.21
CA VAL A 323 12.19 -7.90 4.44
C VAL A 323 10.87 -7.46 5.06
N ILE A 324 9.94 -7.04 4.19
CA ILE A 324 8.53 -6.85 4.51
C ILE A 324 7.73 -7.92 3.75
N LEU A 325 6.96 -8.72 4.49
CA LEU A 325 5.93 -9.58 3.90
C LEU A 325 4.73 -8.68 3.62
N GLY A 326 4.72 -8.08 2.40
CA GLY A 326 3.77 -7.04 1.98
C GLY A 326 2.33 -7.53 1.88
N GLU A 327 2.15 -8.84 1.66
CA GLU A 327 0.85 -9.48 1.67
C GLU A 327 0.90 -10.88 2.24
N TRP A 328 -0.08 -11.18 3.09
CA TRP A 328 -0.44 -12.49 3.61
C TRP A 328 -1.86 -12.43 4.16
N GLY A 329 -2.51 -13.56 4.34
CA GLY A 329 -3.87 -13.60 4.91
C GLY A 329 -4.55 -14.92 4.66
N THR A 330 -5.82 -15.02 5.05
CA THR A 330 -6.66 -16.19 4.86
C THR A 330 -8.09 -15.79 4.53
N ILE A 331 -8.72 -16.51 3.62
CA ILE A 331 -10.10 -16.25 3.23
C ILE A 331 -11.09 -16.55 4.36
N GLU A 332 -12.22 -15.82 4.36
CA GLU A 332 -13.27 -15.93 5.37
C GLU A 332 -13.97 -17.31 5.42
N ALA A 333 -13.93 -18.06 4.31
CA ALA A 333 -14.52 -19.39 4.20
C ALA A 333 -13.83 -20.47 5.04
N ASN A 334 -12.66 -20.18 5.61
CA ASN A 334 -11.94 -21.11 6.48
C ASN A 334 -12.41 -21.00 7.96
N PRO A 335 -12.30 -22.08 8.76
CA PRO A 335 -12.72 -22.08 10.15
C PRO A 335 -12.07 -20.96 10.96
N LEU A 336 -12.87 -20.14 11.63
CA LEU A 336 -12.40 -18.96 12.37
C LEU A 336 -11.25 -19.28 13.34
N GLN A 337 -11.37 -20.35 14.12
CA GLN A 337 -10.31 -20.71 15.08
C GLN A 337 -8.98 -21.06 14.39
N SER A 338 -9.03 -21.71 13.22
CA SER A 338 -7.82 -21.98 12.43
C SER A 338 -7.19 -20.69 11.90
N ARG A 339 -8.01 -19.73 11.48
CA ARG A 339 -7.56 -18.40 11.01
C ARG A 339 -6.90 -17.61 12.15
N ILE A 340 -7.49 -17.62 13.35
CA ILE A 340 -6.91 -16.97 14.54
C ILE A 340 -5.56 -17.61 14.90
N ASN A 341 -5.50 -18.94 14.98
CA ASN A 341 -4.29 -19.67 15.31
C ASN A 341 -3.17 -19.44 14.28
N TYR A 342 -3.54 -19.39 13.00
CA TYR A 342 -2.61 -19.11 11.92
C TYR A 342 -2.06 -17.68 12.01
N ALA A 343 -2.93 -16.70 12.20
CA ALA A 343 -2.53 -15.30 12.27
C ALA A 343 -1.58 -15.03 13.44
N ASP A 344 -1.91 -15.55 14.64
CA ASP A 344 -1.05 -15.46 15.83
C ASP A 344 0.33 -16.09 15.56
N PHE A 345 0.34 -17.32 15.04
CA PHE A 345 1.57 -18.04 14.79
C PHE A 345 2.42 -17.42 13.68
N TYR A 346 1.78 -17.03 12.57
CA TYR A 346 2.46 -16.41 11.43
C TYR A 346 3.21 -15.14 11.85
N VAL A 347 2.51 -14.24 12.54
CA VAL A 347 3.10 -12.95 12.93
C VAL A 347 4.20 -13.15 13.98
N LYS A 348 4.02 -14.02 14.97
CA LYS A 348 5.06 -14.34 15.97
C LYS A 348 6.33 -14.91 15.33
N GLU A 349 6.17 -15.89 14.44
CA GLU A 349 7.31 -16.54 13.80
C GLU A 349 8.00 -15.61 12.80
N ALA A 350 7.26 -14.74 12.09
CA ALA A 350 7.84 -13.70 11.24
C ALA A 350 8.62 -12.67 12.07
N ALA A 351 8.03 -12.14 13.15
CA ALA A 351 8.67 -11.16 14.03
C ALA A 351 9.95 -11.72 14.67
N ALA A 352 9.93 -12.98 15.14
CA ALA A 352 11.12 -13.66 15.68
C ALA A 352 12.27 -13.79 14.68
N ARG A 353 11.99 -13.62 13.40
CA ARG A 353 12.95 -13.64 12.29
C ARG A 353 13.34 -12.26 11.77
N GLY A 354 12.76 -11.19 12.33
CA GLY A 354 12.96 -9.83 11.86
C GLY A 354 12.23 -9.52 10.55
N LEU A 355 11.15 -10.27 10.26
CA LEU A 355 10.29 -10.05 9.10
C LEU A 355 9.07 -9.23 9.53
N LEU A 356 8.86 -8.06 8.94
CA LEU A 356 7.65 -7.28 9.11
C LEU A 356 6.51 -7.88 8.28
N THR A 357 5.28 -7.84 8.80
CA THR A 357 4.10 -8.40 8.11
C THR A 357 3.01 -7.36 7.91
N ILE A 358 2.37 -7.37 6.72
CA ILE A 358 1.24 -6.51 6.38
C ILE A 358 0.10 -7.40 5.91
N VAL A 359 -0.97 -7.51 6.71
CA VAL A 359 -2.09 -8.39 6.39
C VAL A 359 -2.87 -7.85 5.18
N TRP A 360 -3.29 -8.74 4.29
CA TRP A 360 -4.18 -8.41 3.19
C TRP A 360 -5.63 -8.34 3.67
N ASP A 361 -6.28 -7.20 3.44
CA ASP A 361 -7.71 -6.98 3.65
C ASP A 361 -8.27 -6.33 2.38
N ASP A 362 -9.09 -7.05 1.65
CA ASP A 362 -9.70 -6.61 0.38
C ASP A 362 -11.14 -6.10 0.55
N GLY A 363 -11.67 -6.12 1.77
CA GLY A 363 -13.09 -5.85 2.04
C GLY A 363 -14.03 -6.93 1.51
N GLY A 364 -13.47 -8.01 0.92
CA GLY A 364 -14.16 -9.16 0.34
C GLY A 364 -13.78 -10.48 1.03
N ASN A 365 -13.20 -11.42 0.28
CA ASN A 365 -12.89 -12.76 0.81
C ASN A 365 -11.83 -12.78 1.92
N PHE A 366 -10.90 -11.82 1.94
CA PHE A 366 -9.87 -11.65 2.97
C PHE A 366 -10.25 -10.60 4.01
N ARG A 367 -11.50 -10.16 4.03
CA ARG A 367 -11.98 -9.09 4.90
C ARG A 367 -11.71 -9.36 6.37
N LEU A 368 -11.23 -8.33 7.06
CA LEU A 368 -11.19 -8.23 8.52
C LEU A 368 -12.12 -7.10 9.00
N LEU A 369 -12.05 -5.92 8.32
CA LEU A 369 -12.85 -4.74 8.61
C LEU A 369 -14.02 -4.61 7.62
N ASN A 370 -15.24 -4.44 8.13
CA ASN A 370 -16.39 -4.02 7.34
C ASN A 370 -16.28 -2.53 7.03
N ARG A 371 -15.97 -2.20 5.78
CA ARG A 371 -15.68 -0.82 5.37
C ARG A 371 -16.91 0.06 5.25
N ASN A 372 -18.13 -0.51 5.28
CA ASN A 372 -19.37 0.26 5.19
C ASN A 372 -19.81 0.84 6.53
N ASP A 373 -19.64 0.10 7.63
CA ASP A 373 -20.05 0.50 8.97
C ASP A 373 -18.89 0.63 9.96
N LEU A 374 -17.67 0.32 9.51
CA LEU A 374 -16.42 0.37 10.27
C LEU A 374 -16.37 -0.58 11.47
N SER A 375 -17.18 -1.64 11.48
CA SER A 375 -17.08 -2.73 12.46
C SER A 375 -16.06 -3.77 12.01
N TRP A 376 -15.39 -4.42 12.97
CA TRP A 376 -14.48 -5.53 12.67
C TRP A 376 -15.27 -6.83 12.60
N ASP A 377 -15.50 -7.35 11.38
CA ASP A 377 -16.17 -8.65 11.18
C ASP A 377 -15.34 -9.81 11.80
N PHE A 378 -14.01 -9.66 11.83
CA PHE A 378 -13.08 -10.65 12.41
C PHE A 378 -12.12 -9.98 13.40
N ALA A 379 -12.66 -9.30 14.42
CA ALA A 379 -11.90 -8.61 15.47
C ALA A 379 -10.87 -9.52 16.17
N ASP A 380 -11.22 -10.80 16.39
CA ASP A 380 -10.33 -11.76 17.07
C ASP A 380 -9.06 -12.02 16.24
N ILE A 381 -9.17 -12.05 14.90
CA ILE A 381 -8.00 -12.21 14.00
C ILE A 381 -7.14 -10.94 14.05
N ALA A 382 -7.75 -9.76 13.90
CA ALA A 382 -7.03 -8.49 13.95
C ALA A 382 -6.31 -8.29 15.29
N THR A 383 -6.98 -8.64 16.41
CA THR A 383 -6.40 -8.62 17.76
C THR A 383 -5.23 -9.59 17.89
N ALA A 384 -5.36 -10.82 17.36
CA ALA A 384 -4.28 -11.79 17.38
C ALA A 384 -3.05 -11.31 16.60
N ILE A 385 -3.25 -10.70 15.42
CA ILE A 385 -2.18 -10.09 14.59
C ILE A 385 -1.42 -9.03 15.39
N VAL A 386 -2.14 -8.09 15.98
CA VAL A 386 -1.53 -6.96 16.72
C VAL A 386 -0.83 -7.45 17.98
N ALA A 387 -1.44 -8.36 18.74
CA ALA A 387 -0.82 -8.92 19.95
C ALA A 387 0.45 -9.74 19.64
N ALA A 388 0.44 -10.47 18.53
CA ALA A 388 1.57 -11.30 18.10
C ALA A 388 2.79 -10.48 17.62
N SER A 389 2.60 -9.22 17.26
CA SER A 389 3.66 -8.33 16.77
C SER A 389 4.42 -7.58 17.86
N GLN A 390 3.98 -7.68 19.14
CA GLN A 390 4.57 -7.03 20.32
C GLN A 390 5.53 -7.98 21.05
#